data_1348c278d4e949f9da0289e90fd1edbe
#
_entry.id   1348c278d4e949f9da0289e90fd1edbe
#
_cell.length_a   1.000
_cell.length_b   1.000
_cell.length_c   1.000
_cell.angle_alpha   90.00
_cell.angle_beta   90.00
_cell.angle_gamma   90.00
#
_symmetry.space_group_name_H-M   'P 1'
#
loop_
_entity.id
_entity.type
_entity.pdbx_description
1 polymer ?
#
loop_
_entity_poly.entity_id
_entity_poly.type
_entity_poly.pdbx_seq_one_letter_code
_entity_poly.pdbx_strand_id
1 'polypeptide(L)'
;RKFPEIKDYMNTTIKTCRKQGFVTNIFGRRIHLRGINDKNFSVRAFQERAAINAPIQGSAADIIRLAMIKIDKILEEKKKAKMLLQIHDELIFECLKTDEGEVKKIVKDAMTSVSSSEHHLFSIPLEVSISSGNNWGEAH
;
A
#
# COMPACT_ATOMS: atom_id res chain seq x y z
N ARG A 1 28.43 -4.82 -4.78
CA ARG A 1 26.95 -4.93 -4.76
C ARG A 1 26.35 -3.63 -4.22
N LYS A 2 25.38 -3.05 -4.97
CA LYS A 2 24.90 -1.70 -4.69
C LYS A 2 24.01 -1.60 -3.43
N PHE A 3 23.35 -2.69 -3.02
CA PHE A 3 22.40 -2.73 -1.88
C PHE A 3 22.49 -4.09 -1.17
N PRO A 4 23.43 -4.30 -0.25
CA PRO A 4 23.60 -5.58 0.46
C PRO A 4 22.42 -5.88 1.41
N GLU A 5 21.77 -4.87 1.97
CA GLU A 5 20.67 -4.98 2.92
C GLU A 5 19.45 -5.68 2.32
N ILE A 6 19.24 -5.57 1.00
CA ILE A 6 18.13 -6.27 0.30
C ILE A 6 18.32 -7.78 0.43
N LYS A 7 19.54 -8.28 0.27
CA LYS A 7 19.82 -9.71 0.40
C LYS A 7 19.63 -10.19 1.83
N ASP A 8 20.00 -9.38 2.80
CA ASP A 8 19.82 -9.69 4.22
C ASP A 8 18.35 -9.70 4.60
N TYR A 9 17.57 -8.76 4.09
CA TYR A 9 16.11 -8.76 4.23
C TYR A 9 15.49 -10.06 3.69
N MET A 10 15.83 -10.44 2.44
CA MET A 10 15.29 -11.66 1.82
C MET A 10 15.61 -12.91 2.64
N ASN A 11 16.87 -13.09 3.04
CA ASN A 11 17.33 -14.25 3.79
C ASN A 11 16.68 -14.31 5.19
N THR A 12 16.62 -13.19 5.88
CA THR A 12 16.05 -13.08 7.22
C THR A 12 14.54 -13.34 7.19
N THR A 13 13.84 -12.80 6.20
CA THR A 13 12.40 -12.98 6.02
C THR A 13 12.05 -14.44 5.78
N ILE A 14 12.76 -15.14 4.87
CA ILE A 14 12.56 -16.56 4.62
C ILE A 14 12.85 -17.38 5.87
N LYS A 15 13.97 -17.13 6.55
CA LYS A 15 14.36 -17.85 7.77
C LYS A 15 13.32 -17.71 8.88
N THR A 16 12.82 -16.49 9.08
CA THR A 16 11.79 -16.20 10.07
C THR A 16 10.47 -16.87 9.70
N CYS A 17 10.06 -16.76 8.43
CA CYS A 17 8.84 -17.37 7.92
C CYS A 17 8.85 -18.91 8.08
N ARG A 18 9.97 -19.57 7.82
CA ARG A 18 10.12 -21.01 8.03
C ARG A 18 9.91 -21.44 9.47
N LYS A 19 10.29 -20.60 10.44
CA LYS A 19 10.14 -20.91 11.88
C LYS A 19 8.70 -20.73 12.36
N GLN A 20 8.00 -19.66 11.91
CA GLN A 20 6.70 -19.29 12.46
C GLN A 20 5.51 -19.54 11.51
N GLY A 21 5.77 -19.86 10.22
CA GLY A 21 4.72 -20.17 9.24
C GLY A 21 4.02 -18.94 8.62
N PHE A 22 4.46 -17.73 8.96
CA PHE A 22 3.88 -16.49 8.44
C PHE A 22 4.93 -15.38 8.33
N VAL A 23 4.60 -14.34 7.60
CA VAL A 23 5.28 -13.04 7.62
C VAL A 23 4.32 -11.96 8.10
N THR A 24 4.84 -10.81 8.52
CA THR A 24 4.03 -9.66 8.92
C THR A 24 4.34 -8.46 8.05
N ASN A 25 3.32 -7.66 7.75
CA ASN A 25 3.51 -6.35 7.16
C ASN A 25 3.86 -5.31 8.25
N ILE A 26 4.10 -4.05 7.86
CA ILE A 26 4.46 -2.96 8.77
C ILE A 26 3.37 -2.64 9.82
N PHE A 27 2.12 -3.00 9.55
CA PHE A 27 0.98 -2.83 10.47
C PHE A 27 0.73 -4.07 11.35
N GLY A 28 1.63 -5.08 11.32
CA GLY A 28 1.50 -6.30 12.10
C GLY A 28 0.51 -7.32 11.54
N ARG A 29 -0.07 -7.09 10.36
CA ARG A 29 -0.95 -8.07 9.70
C ARG A 29 -0.15 -9.31 9.33
N ARG A 30 -0.62 -10.48 9.77
CA ARG A 30 0.01 -11.77 9.47
C ARG A 30 -0.47 -12.33 8.14
N ILE A 31 0.47 -12.80 7.33
CA ILE A 31 0.24 -13.46 6.05
C ILE A 31 0.82 -14.86 6.17
N HIS A 32 -0.06 -15.87 6.25
CA HIS A 32 0.33 -17.25 6.44
C HIS A 32 0.80 -17.90 5.15
N LEU A 33 1.93 -18.62 5.21
CA LEU A 33 2.59 -19.29 4.09
C LEU A 33 2.77 -20.77 4.39
N ARG A 34 1.68 -21.53 4.29
CA ARG A 34 1.60 -22.94 4.73
C ARG A 34 2.59 -23.87 4.02
N GLY A 35 2.98 -23.55 2.79
CA GLY A 35 3.93 -24.34 1.99
C GLY A 35 5.38 -23.91 2.08
N ILE A 36 5.75 -23.03 3.05
CA ILE A 36 7.13 -22.51 3.16
C ILE A 36 8.17 -23.61 3.47
N ASN A 37 7.75 -24.71 4.10
CA ASN A 37 8.57 -25.87 4.43
C ASN A 37 8.17 -27.12 3.63
N ASP A 38 7.45 -26.95 2.49
CA ASP A 38 7.01 -28.07 1.67
C ASP A 38 8.20 -28.88 1.13
N LYS A 39 8.04 -30.20 1.03
CA LYS A 39 9.06 -31.10 0.44
C LYS A 39 9.23 -30.86 -1.06
N ASN A 40 8.15 -30.48 -1.74
CA ASN A 40 8.19 -30.13 -3.16
C ASN A 40 8.94 -28.81 -3.36
N PHE A 41 10.02 -28.88 -4.14
CA PHE A 41 10.86 -27.71 -4.40
C PHE A 41 10.10 -26.55 -5.05
N SER A 42 9.22 -26.84 -6.03
CA SER A 42 8.47 -25.80 -6.75
C SER A 42 7.49 -25.06 -5.83
N VAL A 43 6.79 -25.80 -4.94
CA VAL A 43 5.89 -25.21 -3.93
C VAL A 43 6.70 -24.34 -2.98
N ARG A 44 7.78 -24.88 -2.43
CA ARG A 44 8.64 -24.14 -1.50
C ARG A 44 9.21 -22.87 -2.13
N ALA A 45 9.76 -22.94 -3.34
CA ALA A 45 10.33 -21.78 -4.04
C ALA A 45 9.27 -20.69 -4.32
N PHE A 46 8.04 -21.09 -4.65
CA PHE A 46 6.92 -20.15 -4.78
C PHE A 46 6.62 -19.46 -3.44
N GLN A 47 6.53 -20.20 -2.35
CA GLN A 47 6.25 -19.66 -1.02
C GLN A 47 7.39 -18.78 -0.49
N GLU A 48 8.64 -19.05 -0.83
CA GLU A 48 9.77 -18.18 -0.49
C GLU A 48 9.68 -16.82 -1.20
N ARG A 49 9.33 -16.82 -2.48
CA ARG A 49 9.07 -15.55 -3.20
C ARG A 49 7.88 -14.79 -2.61
N ALA A 50 6.81 -15.50 -2.27
CA ALA A 50 5.66 -14.91 -1.61
C ALA A 50 6.02 -14.34 -0.23
N ALA A 51 6.88 -15.03 0.54
CA ALA A 51 7.35 -14.54 1.84
C ALA A 51 8.10 -13.20 1.75
N ILE A 52 8.90 -13.03 0.69
CA ILE A 52 9.64 -11.78 0.46
C ILE A 52 8.71 -10.64 0.04
N ASN A 53 7.76 -10.93 -0.84
CA ASN A 53 6.90 -9.91 -1.45
C ASN A 53 5.71 -9.51 -0.54
N ALA A 54 5.14 -10.46 0.19
CA ALA A 54 3.92 -10.25 0.96
C ALA A 54 3.99 -9.13 2.00
N PRO A 55 5.09 -8.94 2.77
CA PRO A 55 5.19 -7.81 3.69
C PRO A 55 5.13 -6.46 2.98
N ILE A 56 5.78 -6.33 1.81
CA ILE A 56 5.84 -5.09 1.03
C ILE A 56 4.48 -4.80 0.39
N GLN A 57 3.93 -5.77 -0.34
CA GLN A 57 2.63 -5.63 -1.01
C GLN A 57 1.49 -5.47 -0.01
N GLY A 58 1.51 -6.22 1.09
CA GLY A 58 0.53 -6.10 2.16
C GLY A 58 0.59 -4.76 2.88
N SER A 59 1.79 -4.19 3.04
CA SER A 59 1.95 -2.83 3.59
C SER A 59 1.38 -1.78 2.66
N ALA A 60 1.68 -1.85 1.36
CA ALA A 60 1.14 -0.95 0.35
C ALA A 60 -0.40 -0.99 0.32
N ALA A 61 -0.99 -2.18 0.34
CA ALA A 61 -2.44 -2.35 0.37
C ALA A 61 -3.09 -1.76 1.62
N ASP A 62 -2.46 -1.90 2.79
CA ASP A 62 -2.99 -1.30 4.03
C ASP A 62 -2.81 0.22 4.06
N ILE A 63 -1.74 0.78 3.49
CA ILE A 63 -1.55 2.23 3.32
C ILE A 63 -2.70 2.82 2.50
N ILE A 64 -2.97 2.26 1.32
CA ILE A 64 -4.07 2.69 0.44
C ILE A 64 -5.41 2.61 1.18
N ARG A 65 -5.67 1.52 1.89
CA ARG A 65 -6.91 1.35 2.65
C ARG A 65 -7.09 2.40 3.75
N LEU A 66 -6.03 2.71 4.49
CA LEU A 66 -6.06 3.76 5.50
C LEU A 66 -6.27 5.14 4.87
N ALA A 67 -5.64 5.42 3.75
CA ALA A 67 -5.85 6.64 2.99
C ALA A 67 -7.31 6.75 2.52
N MET A 68 -7.88 5.69 1.95
CA MET A 68 -9.29 5.66 1.53
C MET A 68 -10.25 5.99 2.67
N ILE A 69 -10.09 5.35 3.83
CA ILE A 69 -10.94 5.60 5.00
C ILE A 69 -10.86 7.07 5.43
N LYS A 70 -9.65 7.64 5.42
CA LYS A 70 -9.44 9.04 5.81
C LYS A 70 -10.04 10.01 4.81
N ILE A 71 -9.85 9.76 3.51
CA ILE A 71 -10.39 10.58 2.43
C ILE A 71 -11.92 10.53 2.45
N ASP A 72 -12.49 9.33 2.53
CA ASP A 72 -13.93 9.12 2.53
C ASP A 72 -14.63 9.95 3.63
N LYS A 73 -14.11 9.87 4.85
CA LYS A 73 -14.62 10.68 5.98
C LYS A 73 -14.58 12.18 5.70
N ILE A 74 -13.50 12.70 5.12
CA ILE A 74 -13.39 14.14 4.79
C ILE A 74 -14.35 14.52 3.66
N LEU A 75 -14.48 13.67 2.65
CA LEU A 75 -15.34 13.93 1.51
C LEU A 75 -16.83 13.83 1.86
N GLU A 76 -17.23 12.92 2.77
CA GLU A 76 -18.61 12.87 3.30
C GLU A 76 -19.00 14.16 3.98
N GLU A 77 -18.11 14.73 4.82
CA GLU A 77 -18.37 16.00 5.51
C GLU A 77 -18.46 17.18 4.54
N LYS A 78 -17.56 17.23 3.55
CA LYS A 78 -17.47 18.36 2.60
C LYS A 78 -18.39 18.26 1.40
N LYS A 79 -18.85 17.07 1.03
CA LYS A 79 -19.71 16.76 -0.14
C LYS A 79 -19.19 17.30 -1.49
N LYS A 80 -17.84 17.33 -1.67
CA LYS A 80 -17.19 17.94 -2.83
C LYS A 80 -16.74 16.96 -3.89
N ALA A 81 -16.60 15.69 -3.54
CA ALA A 81 -16.18 14.63 -4.46
C ALA A 81 -16.74 13.28 -4.03
N LYS A 82 -16.73 12.36 -4.97
CA LYS A 82 -17.04 10.94 -4.72
C LYS A 82 -15.83 10.10 -5.06
N MET A 83 -15.45 9.19 -4.17
CA MET A 83 -14.49 8.15 -4.47
C MET A 83 -15.20 7.07 -5.30
N LEU A 84 -14.72 6.81 -6.52
CA LEU A 84 -15.37 5.90 -7.46
C LEU A 84 -14.76 4.51 -7.46
N LEU A 85 -13.43 4.43 -7.59
CA LEU A 85 -12.71 3.19 -7.80
C LEU A 85 -11.34 3.20 -7.12
N GLN A 86 -10.88 2.01 -6.75
CA GLN A 86 -9.48 1.71 -6.49
C GLN A 86 -8.98 0.74 -7.56
N ILE A 87 -7.88 1.08 -8.21
CA ILE A 87 -7.22 0.22 -9.20
C ILE A 87 -5.76 0.13 -8.83
N HIS A 88 -5.31 -1.06 -8.38
CA HIS A 88 -3.96 -1.29 -7.85
C HIS A 88 -3.60 -0.29 -6.73
N ASP A 89 -2.76 0.69 -7.05
CA ASP A 89 -2.25 1.75 -6.18
C ASP A 89 -2.84 3.13 -6.49
N GLU A 90 -3.83 3.20 -7.37
CA GLU A 90 -4.53 4.41 -7.78
C GLU A 90 -5.93 4.51 -7.15
N LEU A 91 -6.34 5.74 -6.84
CA LEU A 91 -7.70 6.09 -6.42
C LEU A 91 -8.30 7.07 -7.42
N ILE A 92 -9.53 6.78 -7.86
CA ILE A 92 -10.25 7.61 -8.83
C ILE A 92 -11.41 8.31 -8.13
N PHE A 93 -11.50 9.61 -8.35
CA PHE A 93 -12.51 10.49 -7.78
C PHE A 93 -13.27 11.24 -8.87
N GLU A 94 -14.53 11.55 -8.60
CA GLU A 94 -15.33 12.46 -9.41
C GLU A 94 -15.66 13.71 -8.58
N CYS A 95 -15.41 14.89 -9.16
CA CYS A 95 -15.76 16.16 -8.53
C CYS A 95 -16.18 17.20 -9.58
N LEU A 96 -16.77 18.30 -9.11
CA LEU A 96 -17.01 19.46 -9.96
C LEU A 96 -15.69 20.13 -10.31
N LYS A 97 -15.58 20.70 -11.53
CA LYS A 97 -14.37 21.43 -11.96
C LYS A 97 -14.02 22.60 -11.03
N THR A 98 -15.01 23.22 -10.42
CA THR A 98 -14.84 24.30 -9.44
C THR A 98 -14.18 23.83 -8.14
N ASP A 99 -14.32 22.58 -7.80
CA ASP A 99 -13.81 21.98 -6.56
C ASP A 99 -12.48 21.21 -6.74
N GLU A 100 -12.04 21.08 -8.00
CA GLU A 100 -10.85 20.28 -8.35
C GLU A 100 -9.61 20.62 -7.50
N GLY A 101 -9.31 21.91 -7.33
CA GLY A 101 -8.13 22.34 -6.57
C GLY A 101 -8.20 21.96 -5.08
N GLU A 102 -9.37 22.11 -4.47
CA GLU A 102 -9.58 21.72 -3.07
C GLU A 102 -9.55 20.20 -2.90
N VAL A 103 -10.20 19.46 -3.81
CA VAL A 103 -10.20 17.99 -3.79
C VAL A 103 -8.80 17.43 -3.95
N LYS A 104 -8.00 17.94 -4.91
CA LYS A 104 -6.59 17.55 -5.06
C LYS A 104 -5.80 17.74 -3.78
N LYS A 105 -5.98 18.87 -3.10
CA LYS A 105 -5.30 19.14 -1.83
C LYS A 105 -5.73 18.15 -0.74
N ILE A 106 -7.03 17.94 -0.57
CA ILE A 106 -7.58 17.00 0.42
C ILE A 106 -7.01 15.60 0.20
N VAL A 107 -7.06 15.09 -1.03
CA VAL A 107 -6.57 13.76 -1.38
C VAL A 107 -5.07 13.65 -1.11
N LYS A 108 -4.29 14.62 -1.58
CA LYS A 108 -2.83 14.63 -1.37
C LYS A 108 -2.48 14.63 0.11
N ASP A 109 -3.07 15.54 0.88
CA ASP A 109 -2.79 15.69 2.32
C ASP A 109 -3.21 14.42 3.09
N ALA A 110 -4.36 13.84 2.75
CA ALA A 110 -4.81 12.60 3.39
C ALA A 110 -3.91 11.40 3.08
N MET A 111 -3.51 11.21 1.81
CA MET A 111 -2.64 10.11 1.41
C MET A 111 -1.23 10.24 1.99
N THR A 112 -0.63 11.42 1.92
CA THR A 112 0.72 11.65 2.47
C THR A 112 0.75 11.55 4.00
N SER A 113 -0.33 11.96 4.68
CA SER A 113 -0.42 11.91 6.13
C SER A 113 -0.48 10.50 6.72
N VAL A 114 -0.73 9.46 5.91
CA VAL A 114 -0.65 8.07 6.37
C VAL A 114 0.78 7.71 6.81
N SER A 115 1.79 8.31 6.15
CA SER A 115 3.21 8.10 6.51
C SER A 115 3.61 8.75 7.85
N SER A 116 2.92 9.82 8.23
CA SER A 116 3.19 10.60 9.45
C SER A 116 2.22 10.31 10.61
N SER A 117 1.33 9.33 10.45
CA SER A 117 0.38 8.95 11.49
C SER A 117 1.08 8.40 12.74
N GLU A 118 0.37 8.34 13.87
CA GLU A 118 0.83 8.06 15.25
C GLU A 118 1.81 6.88 15.44
N HIS A 119 2.01 6.07 14.41
CA HIS A 119 2.84 4.87 14.48
C HIS A 119 4.28 5.06 13.96
N HIS A 120 4.67 6.23 13.47
CA HIS A 120 6.02 6.51 12.92
C HIS A 120 6.58 5.39 12.03
N LEU A 121 5.73 4.81 11.17
CA LEU A 121 6.04 3.58 10.43
C LEU A 121 7.03 3.80 9.28
N PHE A 122 7.20 5.05 8.84
CA PHE A 122 8.03 5.37 7.69
C PHE A 122 9.12 6.38 8.03
N SER A 123 10.35 6.03 7.70
CA SER A 123 11.49 6.96 7.69
C SER A 123 11.57 7.78 6.40
N ILE A 124 10.77 7.43 5.39
CA ILE A 124 10.73 8.07 4.07
C ILE A 124 9.33 8.61 3.82
N PRO A 125 9.18 9.87 3.35
CA PRO A 125 7.88 10.43 3.01
C PRO A 125 7.25 9.68 1.83
N LEU A 126 5.92 9.52 1.88
CA LEU A 126 5.16 9.02 0.74
C LEU A 126 4.89 10.16 -0.23
N GLU A 127 5.28 9.97 -1.48
CA GLU A 127 4.94 10.89 -2.56
C GLU A 127 3.67 10.42 -3.26
N VAL A 128 2.82 11.38 -3.62
CA VAL A 128 1.56 11.13 -4.32
C VAL A 128 1.50 12.00 -5.56
N SER A 129 1.38 11.39 -6.72
CA SER A 129 1.10 12.06 -7.98
C SER A 129 -0.40 12.21 -8.16
N ILE A 130 -0.86 13.37 -8.59
CA ILE A 130 -2.29 13.64 -8.82
C ILE A 130 -2.43 14.33 -10.18
N SER A 131 -3.26 13.74 -11.03
CA SER A 131 -3.68 14.30 -12.30
C SER A 131 -5.20 14.46 -12.35
N SER A 132 -5.70 15.14 -13.36
CA SER A 132 -7.14 15.33 -13.59
C SER A 132 -7.42 15.45 -15.09
N GLY A 133 -8.61 15.04 -15.49
CA GLY A 133 -9.10 15.10 -16.84
C GLY A 133 -10.63 15.05 -16.87
N ASN A 134 -11.23 15.17 -18.04
CA ASN A 134 -12.68 15.03 -18.18
C ASN A 134 -13.14 13.57 -18.11
N ASN A 135 -12.21 12.65 -18.21
CA ASN A 135 -12.41 11.20 -18.08
C ASN A 135 -11.12 10.57 -17.57
N TRP A 136 -11.20 9.29 -17.16
CA TRP A 136 -10.05 8.57 -16.62
C TRP A 136 -8.86 8.49 -17.58
N GLY A 137 -9.12 8.28 -18.89
CA GLY A 137 -8.05 8.20 -19.88
C GLY A 137 -7.25 9.49 -20.09
N GLU A 138 -7.85 10.66 -19.76
CA GLU A 138 -7.14 11.95 -19.77
C GLU A 138 -6.39 12.21 -18.44
N ALA A 139 -6.87 11.60 -17.35
CA ALA A 139 -6.30 11.79 -16.01
C ALA A 139 -5.15 10.82 -15.71
N HIS A 140 -4.98 9.76 -16.51
CA HIS A 140 -3.99 8.70 -16.29
C HIS A 140 -2.64 9.00 -16.95
#